data_d21b0b1ac3872e9a5da24f657f6ae76e
#
_entry.id   d21b0b1ac3872e9a5da24f657f6ae76e
#
_cell.length_a   1.000
_cell.length_b   1.000
_cell.length_c   1.000
_cell.angle_alpha   90.00
_cell.angle_beta   90.00
_cell.angle_gamma   90.00
#
_symmetry.space_group_name_H-M   'P 1'
#
loop_
_entity.id
_entity.type
_entity.pdbx_description
1 polymer ?
#
loop_
_entity_poly.entity_id
_entity_poly.type
_entity_poly.pdbx_seq_one_letter_code
_entity_poly.pdbx_strand_id
1 'polypeptide(L)'
;DDPDASTADLMEHVRGPDFPTEAEIITPVAELRKLYDSGNGSVRARAVFVRENGNIVITALPYQVSPGKILEQIASQMRAKKLPWLEDLRDESDHANPIRLVLVPRSNRVDVEQLMGHLFATTDLEKSYRANFNVIGLNGKPQVMGLRQILGEWLRFRTDTVRRRLNHRLDKVNRRLHLLDGLLIAFLNLDEVIHIIRTEDEPKPALMARFALSDEQAEYILETKLKQLARLEEMKIRGEQDALAKERETLIATLASGAKLKKLIKDEILADVKKYGDARRSPLMERDAAQALDESELVASEPMTVVLSAMGWVRAAKGHDIDAAALSYREGDALLTAVRARSTQQVAFLDSTGRAYSTAVHTLPSARGNGEPLTGRFTPPAGASFVAMACADDEQRVLLSSSHGYGFITRFGNLIGRNKAGKQVFNPADGAGVLAPVAVGDLGRDLVVAITSAGYLLAFAASELPELDKGKGNKLIQIPPAKLKSGQEHLVATACVRDGGELTLWCGQRKLGLSWRDLQAYGGSRAQRGQVLPRGFQRVDRVETA
;
A
#
# COMPACT_ATOMS: atom_id res chain seq x y z
N ASP A 1 33.42 -7.11 -20.20
CA ASP A 1 33.86 -7.78 -21.42
C ASP A 1 33.17 -7.20 -22.67
N ASP A 2 31.89 -6.84 -22.56
CA ASP A 2 31.10 -6.22 -23.63
C ASP A 2 30.76 -4.77 -23.30
N PRO A 3 31.40 -3.77 -23.92
CA PRO A 3 31.11 -2.36 -23.68
C PRO A 3 29.74 -1.92 -24.26
N ASP A 4 29.16 -2.73 -25.14
CA ASP A 4 27.88 -2.45 -25.79
C ASP A 4 26.69 -3.17 -25.16
N ALA A 5 26.92 -3.90 -24.05
CA ALA A 5 25.89 -4.58 -23.28
C ALA A 5 24.68 -3.69 -23.00
N SER A 6 23.48 -4.22 -23.22
CA SER A 6 22.24 -3.52 -22.89
C SER A 6 21.99 -3.48 -21.38
N THR A 7 21.06 -2.65 -20.93
CA THR A 7 20.62 -2.66 -19.52
C THR A 7 20.08 -4.03 -19.12
N ALA A 8 19.42 -4.76 -20.02
CA ALA A 8 18.93 -6.11 -19.73
C ALA A 8 20.08 -7.09 -19.45
N ASP A 9 21.14 -7.07 -20.27
CA ASP A 9 22.33 -7.91 -20.07
C ASP A 9 23.04 -7.55 -18.75
N LEU A 10 23.12 -6.26 -18.42
CA LEU A 10 23.69 -5.80 -17.15
C LEU A 10 22.86 -6.27 -15.95
N MET A 11 21.54 -6.37 -16.08
CA MET A 11 20.65 -6.81 -15.02
C MET A 11 20.73 -8.31 -14.72
N GLU A 12 21.31 -9.13 -15.59
CA GLU A 12 21.65 -10.52 -15.23
C GLU A 12 22.62 -10.59 -14.07
N HIS A 13 23.50 -9.58 -13.93
CA HIS A 13 24.52 -9.46 -12.89
C HIS A 13 24.12 -8.47 -11.80
N VAL A 14 23.57 -7.31 -12.16
CA VAL A 14 23.12 -6.25 -11.23
C VAL A 14 21.60 -6.27 -11.19
N ARG A 15 21.04 -7.30 -10.55
CA ARG A 15 19.59 -7.58 -10.55
C ARG A 15 18.75 -6.48 -9.90
N GLY A 16 19.30 -5.75 -8.95
CA GLY A 16 18.64 -4.66 -8.22
C GLY A 16 19.57 -4.03 -7.19
N PRO A 17 19.20 -2.91 -6.60
CA PRO A 17 19.91 -2.32 -5.48
C PRO A 17 20.04 -3.32 -4.32
N ASP A 18 21.06 -3.18 -3.49
CA ASP A 18 21.25 -3.94 -2.27
C ASP A 18 21.40 -2.99 -1.09
N PHE A 19 20.68 -3.26 -0.01
CA PHE A 19 20.75 -2.46 1.21
C PHE A 19 21.49 -3.25 2.30
N PRO A 20 22.04 -2.58 3.33
CA PRO A 20 22.72 -3.25 4.43
C PRO A 20 21.78 -3.98 5.39
N THR A 21 20.49 -4.06 5.08
CA THR A 21 19.47 -4.78 5.83
C THR A 21 18.93 -5.97 5.03
N GLU A 22 18.34 -6.93 5.72
CA GLU A 22 17.79 -8.16 5.12
C GLU A 22 16.33 -7.99 4.65
N ALA A 23 15.82 -6.75 4.62
CA ALA A 23 14.48 -6.46 4.12
C ALA A 23 14.35 -6.81 2.63
N GLU A 24 13.19 -7.30 2.24
CA GLU A 24 12.88 -7.69 0.85
C GLU A 24 12.73 -6.46 -0.04
N ILE A 25 13.36 -6.46 -1.22
CA ILE A 25 13.06 -5.50 -2.28
C ILE A 25 11.91 -6.05 -3.12
N ILE A 26 10.79 -5.34 -3.09
CA ILE A 26 9.54 -5.76 -3.74
C ILE A 26 9.21 -4.96 -5.00
N THR A 27 10.15 -4.15 -5.47
CA THR A 27 9.97 -3.39 -6.72
C THR A 27 9.98 -4.34 -7.91
N PRO A 28 8.97 -4.29 -8.80
CA PRO A 28 8.93 -5.13 -9.98
C PRO A 28 10.17 -4.95 -10.87
N VAL A 29 10.63 -6.03 -11.49
CA VAL A 29 11.82 -6.02 -12.37
C VAL A 29 11.71 -4.99 -13.50
N ALA A 30 10.50 -4.80 -14.04
CA ALA A 30 10.26 -3.79 -15.08
C ALA A 30 10.48 -2.34 -14.58
N GLU A 31 10.18 -2.05 -13.31
CA GLU A 31 10.43 -0.74 -12.70
C GLU A 31 11.92 -0.56 -12.36
N LEU A 32 12.59 -1.62 -11.88
CA LEU A 32 14.04 -1.60 -11.68
C LEU A 32 14.79 -1.38 -13.00
N ARG A 33 14.31 -1.98 -14.10
CA ARG A 33 14.88 -1.74 -15.43
C ARG A 33 14.72 -0.27 -15.84
N LYS A 34 13.54 0.33 -15.65
CA LYS A 34 13.33 1.76 -15.93
C LYS A 34 14.23 2.66 -15.09
N LEU A 35 14.44 2.31 -13.81
CA LEU A 35 15.39 2.99 -12.93
C LEU A 35 16.82 2.92 -13.50
N TYR A 36 17.27 1.75 -13.91
CA TYR A 36 18.63 1.55 -14.45
C TYR A 36 18.81 2.19 -15.84
N ASP A 37 17.77 2.25 -16.66
CA ASP A 37 17.81 2.93 -17.96
C ASP A 37 17.89 4.46 -17.78
N SER A 38 17.05 5.03 -16.91
CA SER A 38 16.90 6.48 -16.78
C SER A 38 17.79 7.10 -15.68
N GLY A 39 18.26 6.31 -14.73
CA GLY A 39 18.94 6.79 -13.51
C GLY A 39 18.00 7.45 -12.50
N ASN A 40 16.69 7.37 -12.68
CA ASN A 40 15.69 7.96 -11.78
C ASN A 40 14.50 7.01 -11.57
N GLY A 41 14.04 6.88 -10.32
CA GLY A 41 12.94 6.01 -9.97
C GLY A 41 12.74 5.87 -8.48
N SER A 42 12.08 4.80 -8.08
CA SER A 42 11.90 4.45 -6.68
C SER A 42 12.13 2.95 -6.46
N VAL A 43 12.60 2.62 -5.26
CA VAL A 43 12.82 1.24 -4.81
C VAL A 43 11.99 1.02 -3.55
N ARG A 44 11.13 0.00 -3.55
CA ARG A 44 10.33 -0.38 -2.39
C ARG A 44 10.98 -1.52 -1.65
N ALA A 45 11.12 -1.37 -0.35
CA ALA A 45 11.58 -2.42 0.54
C ALA A 45 10.53 -2.71 1.61
N ARG A 46 10.36 -4.00 1.93
CA ARG A 46 9.38 -4.51 2.87
C ARG A 46 10.06 -5.32 3.96
N ALA A 47 9.60 -5.17 5.19
CA ALA A 47 10.06 -5.93 6.33
C ALA A 47 9.81 -7.44 6.15
N VAL A 48 10.67 -8.26 6.72
CA VAL A 48 10.53 -9.72 6.76
C VAL A 48 9.92 -10.13 8.08
N PHE A 49 8.97 -11.05 8.05
CA PHE A 49 8.37 -11.63 9.24
C PHE A 49 8.26 -13.14 9.15
N VAL A 50 8.23 -13.78 10.30
CA VAL A 50 8.01 -15.22 10.47
C VAL A 50 6.92 -15.46 11.51
N ARG A 51 6.32 -16.65 11.49
CA ARG A 51 5.37 -17.08 12.53
C ARG A 51 6.07 -17.98 13.53
N GLU A 52 6.05 -17.59 14.79
CA GLU A 52 6.63 -18.34 15.89
C GLU A 52 5.62 -18.50 17.04
N ASN A 53 5.25 -19.72 17.37
CA ASN A 53 4.36 -20.03 18.51
C ASN A 53 3.03 -19.25 18.53
N GLY A 54 2.47 -19.00 17.35
CA GLY A 54 1.25 -18.21 17.19
C GLY A 54 1.46 -16.69 17.15
N ASN A 55 2.67 -16.19 17.37
CA ASN A 55 3.06 -14.80 17.25
C ASN A 55 3.60 -14.48 15.85
N ILE A 56 3.59 -13.21 15.51
CA ILE A 56 4.23 -12.67 14.31
C ILE A 56 5.52 -12.00 14.77
N VAL A 57 6.66 -12.45 14.25
CA VAL A 57 7.97 -11.92 14.60
C VAL A 57 8.58 -11.25 13.38
N ILE A 58 8.81 -9.94 13.47
CA ILE A 58 9.51 -9.17 12.44
C ILE A 58 11.00 -9.33 12.68
N THR A 59 11.72 -9.86 11.66
CA THR A 59 13.14 -10.21 11.73
C THR A 59 14.04 -9.27 10.93
N ALA A 60 13.49 -8.50 9.99
CA ALA A 60 14.23 -7.51 9.24
C ALA A 60 13.37 -6.28 8.94
N LEU A 61 13.95 -5.10 8.99
CA LEU A 61 13.31 -3.82 8.69
C LEU A 61 13.90 -3.16 7.45
N PRO A 62 13.12 -2.35 6.72
CA PRO A 62 13.62 -1.51 5.65
C PRO A 62 14.76 -0.61 6.13
N TYR A 63 15.71 -0.31 5.24
CA TYR A 63 16.88 0.52 5.55
C TYR A 63 16.47 1.87 6.16
N GLN A 64 17.19 2.34 7.18
CA GLN A 64 16.88 3.58 7.94
C GLN A 64 15.48 3.60 8.59
N VAL A 65 14.96 2.46 8.96
CA VAL A 65 13.76 2.35 9.79
C VAL A 65 14.17 1.79 11.15
N SER A 66 13.85 2.50 12.22
CA SER A 66 14.17 2.05 13.57
C SER A 66 13.06 1.19 14.16
N PRO A 67 13.38 0.16 14.96
CA PRO A 67 12.41 -0.62 15.73
C PRO A 67 11.45 0.24 16.52
N GLY A 68 11.95 1.21 17.28
CA GLY A 68 11.12 2.10 18.11
C GLY A 68 10.08 2.89 17.32
N LYS A 69 10.41 3.34 16.08
CA LYS A 69 9.44 4.02 15.21
C LYS A 69 8.30 3.09 14.80
N ILE A 70 8.61 1.85 14.44
CA ILE A 70 7.59 0.86 14.08
C ILE A 70 6.68 0.56 15.27
N LEU A 71 7.27 0.33 16.43
CA LEU A 71 6.51 0.10 17.67
C LEU A 71 5.55 1.25 17.98
N GLU A 72 6.02 2.49 17.84
CA GLU A 72 5.19 3.68 18.06
C GLU A 72 4.04 3.78 17.06
N GLN A 73 4.29 3.53 15.77
CA GLN A 73 3.27 3.55 14.72
C GLN A 73 2.19 2.49 14.97
N ILE A 74 2.58 1.26 15.31
CA ILE A 74 1.64 0.17 15.61
C ILE A 74 0.88 0.46 16.91
N ALA A 75 1.57 0.85 17.98
CA ALA A 75 0.95 1.19 19.27
C ALA A 75 -0.05 2.36 19.15
N SER A 76 0.24 3.34 18.29
CA SER A 76 -0.69 4.44 18.00
C SER A 76 -1.99 3.93 17.37
N GLN A 77 -1.89 3.00 16.40
CA GLN A 77 -3.06 2.37 15.79
C GLN A 77 -3.84 1.49 16.78
N MET A 78 -3.14 0.75 17.66
CA MET A 78 -3.77 -0.04 18.74
C MET A 78 -4.56 0.86 19.71
N ARG A 79 -3.95 1.99 20.16
CA ARG A 79 -4.64 2.98 21.03
C ARG A 79 -5.85 3.61 20.34
N ALA A 80 -5.77 3.86 19.03
CA ALA A 80 -6.88 4.35 18.21
C ALA A 80 -7.94 3.27 17.92
N LYS A 81 -7.76 2.03 18.43
CA LYS A 81 -8.63 0.86 18.19
C LYS A 81 -8.74 0.45 16.72
N LYS A 82 -7.77 0.83 15.90
CA LYS A 82 -7.68 0.47 14.47
C LYS A 82 -7.04 -0.91 14.23
N LEU A 83 -6.46 -1.54 15.26
CA LEU A 83 -5.87 -2.87 15.24
C LEU A 83 -6.48 -3.78 16.31
N PRO A 84 -7.77 -4.14 16.20
CA PRO A 84 -8.45 -4.96 17.21
C PRO A 84 -7.91 -6.40 17.29
N TRP A 85 -7.14 -6.83 16.30
CA TRP A 85 -6.56 -8.18 16.21
C TRP A 85 -5.27 -8.36 16.97
N LEU A 86 -4.59 -7.27 17.37
CA LEU A 86 -3.40 -7.32 18.19
C LEU A 86 -3.75 -7.17 19.68
N GLU A 87 -3.14 -8.01 20.51
CA GLU A 87 -3.23 -7.95 21.96
C GLU A 87 -2.04 -7.22 22.56
N ASP A 88 -0.83 -7.51 22.09
CA ASP A 88 0.40 -6.98 22.64
C ASP A 88 1.47 -6.77 21.56
N LEU A 89 2.47 -5.96 21.86
CA LEU A 89 3.59 -5.59 21.01
C LEU A 89 4.86 -5.47 21.86
N ARG A 90 5.91 -6.23 21.51
CA ARG A 90 7.15 -6.28 22.31
C ARG A 90 8.38 -6.14 21.44
N ASP A 91 9.42 -5.51 21.99
CA ASP A 91 10.76 -5.51 21.42
C ASP A 91 11.59 -6.56 22.18
N GLU A 92 11.97 -7.61 21.48
CA GLU A 92 12.82 -8.67 21.97
C GLU A 92 14.18 -8.68 21.25
N SER A 93 14.57 -7.54 20.65
CA SER A 93 15.84 -7.40 19.94
C SER A 93 17.03 -7.53 20.92
N ASP A 94 18.05 -8.29 20.51
CA ASP A 94 19.27 -8.49 21.27
C ASP A 94 20.50 -8.54 20.33
N HIS A 95 21.67 -8.85 20.86
CA HIS A 95 22.91 -8.97 20.08
C HIS A 95 22.89 -10.10 19.05
N ALA A 96 22.16 -11.19 19.34
CA ALA A 96 22.04 -12.34 18.43
C ALA A 96 20.96 -12.08 17.38
N ASN A 97 19.90 -11.35 17.75
CA ASN A 97 18.77 -10.99 16.91
C ASN A 97 18.59 -9.45 16.94
N PRO A 98 19.37 -8.71 16.14
CA PRO A 98 19.34 -7.23 16.18
C PRO A 98 17.98 -6.61 15.87
N ILE A 99 17.13 -7.34 15.15
CA ILE A 99 15.73 -7.00 14.90
C ILE A 99 14.88 -8.20 15.28
N ARG A 100 14.09 -8.05 16.37
CA ARG A 100 13.12 -9.03 16.80
C ARG A 100 11.93 -8.32 17.45
N LEU A 101 10.96 -7.91 16.61
CA LEU A 101 9.74 -7.28 17.08
C LEU A 101 8.62 -8.31 17.08
N VAL A 102 8.04 -8.56 18.25
CA VAL A 102 7.00 -9.58 18.43
C VAL A 102 5.63 -8.91 18.53
N LEU A 103 4.75 -9.26 17.59
CA LEU A 103 3.34 -8.89 17.60
C LEU A 103 2.53 -10.10 18.06
N VAL A 104 1.75 -9.90 19.11
CA VAL A 104 0.90 -10.95 19.70
C VAL A 104 -0.52 -10.81 19.18
N PRO A 105 -1.01 -11.71 18.31
CA PRO A 105 -2.39 -11.70 17.87
C PRO A 105 -3.32 -12.08 19.03
N ARG A 106 -4.51 -11.45 19.08
CA ARG A 106 -5.53 -11.74 20.11
C ARG A 106 -6.08 -13.16 20.04
N SER A 107 -5.95 -13.82 18.91
CA SER A 107 -6.42 -15.19 18.70
C SER A 107 -5.70 -15.83 17.50
N ASN A 108 -5.55 -17.14 17.53
CA ASN A 108 -4.96 -17.92 16.44
C ASN A 108 -5.83 -17.93 15.15
N ARG A 109 -7.02 -17.32 15.18
CA ARG A 109 -7.92 -17.18 14.02
C ARG A 109 -7.69 -15.89 13.24
N VAL A 110 -6.78 -15.03 13.68
CA VAL A 110 -6.43 -13.80 12.97
C VAL A 110 -5.76 -14.16 11.63
N ASP A 111 -6.25 -13.58 10.56
CA ASP A 111 -5.60 -13.68 9.26
C ASP A 111 -4.33 -12.83 9.28
N VAL A 112 -3.18 -13.51 9.37
CA VAL A 112 -1.87 -12.87 9.49
C VAL A 112 -1.48 -12.14 8.21
N GLU A 113 -1.81 -12.68 7.04
CA GLU A 113 -1.45 -12.05 5.76
C GLU A 113 -2.23 -10.74 5.58
N GLN A 114 -3.51 -10.76 5.93
CA GLN A 114 -4.35 -9.57 5.88
C GLN A 114 -3.90 -8.50 6.89
N LEU A 115 -3.57 -8.91 8.13
CA LEU A 115 -3.03 -8.01 9.15
C LEU A 115 -1.70 -7.40 8.71
N MET A 116 -0.77 -8.21 8.21
CA MET A 116 0.53 -7.71 7.73
C MET A 116 0.38 -6.84 6.49
N GLY A 117 -0.54 -7.17 5.58
CA GLY A 117 -0.89 -6.33 4.44
C GLY A 117 -1.33 -4.93 4.87
N HIS A 118 -2.19 -4.84 5.90
CA HIS A 118 -2.59 -3.55 6.50
C HIS A 118 -1.41 -2.81 7.14
N LEU A 119 -0.56 -3.51 7.90
CA LEU A 119 0.61 -2.90 8.55
C LEU A 119 1.63 -2.41 7.52
N PHE A 120 1.86 -3.13 6.44
CA PHE A 120 2.71 -2.68 5.32
C PHE A 120 2.17 -1.42 4.65
N ALA A 121 0.86 -1.31 4.49
CA ALA A 121 0.24 -0.14 3.88
C ALA A 121 0.19 1.09 4.79
N THR A 122 0.23 0.92 6.12
CA THR A 122 -0.04 1.98 7.11
C THR A 122 1.15 2.34 8.01
N THR A 123 2.27 1.63 7.87
CA THR A 123 3.49 1.86 8.65
C THR A 123 4.73 1.83 7.77
N ASP A 124 5.90 2.17 8.34
CA ASP A 124 7.19 2.08 7.67
C ASP A 124 7.73 0.63 7.55
N LEU A 125 6.92 -0.39 7.85
CA LEU A 125 7.26 -1.80 7.54
C LEU A 125 7.37 -2.04 6.03
N GLU A 126 6.73 -1.21 5.20
CA GLU A 126 7.04 -1.05 3.79
C GLU A 126 7.42 0.39 3.54
N LYS A 127 8.57 0.61 2.89
CA LYS A 127 9.11 1.93 2.63
C LYS A 127 9.58 2.07 1.19
N SER A 128 9.27 3.21 0.58
CA SER A 128 9.75 3.58 -0.75
C SER A 128 10.93 4.53 -0.64
N TYR A 129 12.01 4.22 -1.38
CA TYR A 129 13.21 5.05 -1.48
C TYR A 129 13.28 5.66 -2.86
N ARG A 130 13.36 6.97 -2.92
CA ARG A 130 13.64 7.64 -4.18
C ARG A 130 15.09 7.39 -4.57
N ALA A 131 15.31 6.81 -5.74
CA ALA A 131 16.62 6.60 -6.33
C ALA A 131 16.85 7.64 -7.44
N ASN A 132 18.00 8.33 -7.35
CA ASN A 132 18.43 9.30 -8.35
C ASN A 132 19.95 9.18 -8.51
N PHE A 133 20.40 8.69 -9.65
CA PHE A 133 21.81 8.50 -9.97
C PHE A 133 22.43 9.81 -10.48
N ASN A 134 22.44 10.81 -9.61
CA ASN A 134 23.07 12.08 -9.89
C ASN A 134 24.58 11.97 -9.65
N VAL A 135 25.36 11.97 -10.71
CA VAL A 135 26.82 11.76 -10.70
C VAL A 135 27.53 12.86 -11.45
N ILE A 136 28.80 13.12 -11.12
CA ILE A 136 29.68 14.00 -11.90
C ILE A 136 30.36 13.13 -12.95
N GLY A 137 30.01 13.36 -14.21
CA GLY A 137 30.58 12.64 -15.34
C GLY A 137 32.02 13.05 -15.68
N LEU A 138 32.62 12.41 -16.66
CA LEU A 138 34.00 12.73 -17.14
C LEU A 138 34.12 14.16 -17.65
N ASN A 139 33.00 14.79 -18.04
CA ASN A 139 32.95 16.19 -18.46
C ASN A 139 32.98 17.20 -17.30
N GLY A 140 33.07 16.71 -16.03
CA GLY A 140 33.08 17.54 -14.83
C GLY A 140 31.72 18.16 -14.45
N LYS A 141 30.60 17.78 -15.12
CA LYS A 141 29.26 18.34 -14.87
C LYS A 141 28.38 17.30 -14.14
N PRO A 142 27.56 17.76 -13.18
CA PRO A 142 26.57 16.91 -12.55
C PRO A 142 25.45 16.57 -13.56
N GLN A 143 25.07 15.30 -13.62
CA GLN A 143 24.03 14.82 -14.51
C GLN A 143 23.43 13.51 -13.97
N VAL A 144 22.18 13.25 -14.32
CA VAL A 144 21.52 11.95 -14.02
C VAL A 144 21.89 10.98 -15.14
N MET A 145 22.45 9.84 -14.75
CA MET A 145 22.89 8.80 -15.69
C MET A 145 22.25 7.46 -15.39
N GLY A 146 21.89 6.72 -16.44
CA GLY A 146 21.54 5.30 -16.32
C GLY A 146 22.74 4.42 -15.98
N LEU A 147 22.48 3.21 -15.51
CA LEU A 147 23.53 2.25 -15.07
C LEU A 147 24.58 2.00 -16.16
N ARG A 148 24.15 1.75 -17.40
CA ARG A 148 25.05 1.54 -18.54
C ARG A 148 26.00 2.71 -18.74
N GLN A 149 25.48 3.94 -18.66
CA GLN A 149 26.28 5.14 -18.86
C GLN A 149 27.30 5.31 -17.72
N ILE A 150 26.88 5.11 -16.46
CA ILE A 150 27.78 5.18 -15.29
C ILE A 150 28.92 4.18 -15.42
N LEU A 151 28.60 2.92 -15.72
CA LEU A 151 29.61 1.87 -15.89
C LEU A 151 30.55 2.15 -17.07
N GLY A 152 30.01 2.65 -18.18
CA GLY A 152 30.80 3.04 -19.34
C GLY A 152 31.77 4.19 -19.05
N GLU A 153 31.33 5.25 -18.39
CA GLU A 153 32.22 6.35 -17.98
C GLU A 153 33.24 5.91 -16.93
N TRP A 154 32.83 5.07 -15.97
CA TRP A 154 33.74 4.51 -14.98
C TRP A 154 34.85 3.67 -15.64
N LEU A 155 34.52 2.83 -16.62
CA LEU A 155 35.51 2.03 -17.34
C LEU A 155 36.52 2.91 -18.11
N ARG A 156 36.06 3.99 -18.73
CA ARG A 156 36.96 4.97 -19.38
C ARG A 156 37.88 5.61 -18.36
N PHE A 157 37.32 6.12 -17.26
CA PHE A 157 38.12 6.71 -16.18
C PHE A 157 39.14 5.71 -15.60
N ARG A 158 38.71 4.47 -15.35
CA ARG A 158 39.61 3.42 -14.83
C ARG A 158 40.71 3.11 -15.82
N THR A 159 40.40 3.00 -17.11
CA THR A 159 41.39 2.74 -18.16
C THR A 159 42.44 3.86 -18.23
N ASP A 160 42.03 5.10 -18.20
CA ASP A 160 42.95 6.26 -18.23
C ASP A 160 43.79 6.35 -16.94
N THR A 161 43.20 6.01 -15.82
CA THR A 161 43.90 5.98 -14.52
C THR A 161 44.96 4.89 -14.50
N VAL A 162 44.64 3.68 -14.98
CA VAL A 162 45.58 2.59 -15.09
C VAL A 162 46.71 2.94 -16.06
N ARG A 163 46.36 3.52 -17.23
CA ARG A 163 47.37 3.97 -18.20
C ARG A 163 48.32 5.00 -17.62
N ARG A 164 47.82 6.01 -16.89
CA ARG A 164 48.67 6.99 -16.18
C ARG A 164 49.56 6.33 -15.13
N ARG A 165 49.03 5.37 -14.35
CA ARG A 165 49.80 4.61 -13.36
C ARG A 165 50.93 3.82 -13.99
N LEU A 166 50.66 3.12 -15.11
CA LEU A 166 51.65 2.35 -15.84
C LEU A 166 52.73 3.23 -16.48
N ASN A 167 52.35 4.37 -17.08
CA ASN A 167 53.32 5.33 -17.59
C ASN A 167 54.22 5.89 -16.49
N HIS A 168 53.65 6.30 -15.36
CA HIS A 168 54.43 6.77 -14.23
C HIS A 168 55.39 5.68 -13.71
N ARG A 169 54.96 4.44 -13.69
CA ARG A 169 55.85 3.32 -13.33
C ARG A 169 56.93 3.12 -14.37
N LEU A 170 56.60 3.18 -15.64
CA LEU A 170 57.56 3.08 -16.75
C LEU A 170 58.62 4.18 -16.68
N ASP A 171 58.21 5.43 -16.42
CA ASP A 171 59.13 6.55 -16.23
C ASP A 171 60.10 6.33 -15.09
N LYS A 172 59.60 5.81 -13.94
CA LYS A 172 60.46 5.44 -12.80
C LYS A 172 61.43 4.31 -13.14
N VAL A 173 60.96 3.28 -13.84
CA VAL A 173 61.78 2.16 -14.27
C VAL A 173 62.87 2.64 -15.24
N ASN A 174 62.51 3.44 -16.22
CA ASN A 174 63.46 4.01 -17.20
C ASN A 174 64.52 4.86 -16.53
N ARG A 175 64.12 5.76 -15.60
CA ARG A 175 65.08 6.58 -14.84
C ARG A 175 66.00 5.74 -13.99
N ARG A 176 65.49 4.70 -13.33
CA ARG A 176 66.34 3.80 -12.52
C ARG A 176 67.29 2.99 -13.38
N LEU A 177 66.84 2.46 -14.51
CA LEU A 177 67.70 1.76 -15.49
C LEU A 177 68.79 2.68 -15.99
N HIS A 178 68.47 3.93 -16.35
CA HIS A 178 69.43 4.93 -16.81
C HIS A 178 70.55 5.17 -15.76
N LEU A 179 70.17 5.31 -14.48
CA LEU A 179 71.17 5.45 -13.39
C LEU A 179 72.01 4.19 -13.19
N LEU A 180 71.39 3.00 -13.30
CA LEU A 180 72.13 1.71 -13.18
C LEU A 180 73.07 1.50 -14.34
N ASP A 181 72.72 1.91 -15.57
CA ASP A 181 73.61 1.86 -16.73
C ASP A 181 74.86 2.70 -16.51
N GLY A 182 74.72 3.93 -16.00
CA GLY A 182 75.85 4.79 -15.62
C GLY A 182 76.70 4.19 -14.53
N LEU A 183 76.05 3.65 -13.48
CA LEU A 183 76.75 3.00 -12.37
C LEU A 183 77.54 1.76 -12.81
N LEU A 184 77.00 0.98 -13.75
CA LEU A 184 77.69 -0.18 -14.32
C LEU A 184 78.92 0.24 -15.14
N ILE A 185 78.82 1.34 -15.91
CA ILE A 185 79.99 1.90 -16.62
C ILE A 185 81.06 2.31 -15.64
N ALA A 186 80.71 3.01 -14.55
CA ALA A 186 81.67 3.41 -13.50
C ALA A 186 82.32 2.18 -12.83
N PHE A 187 81.50 1.15 -12.59
CA PHE A 187 82.00 -0.08 -11.94
C PHE A 187 83.03 -0.82 -12.80
N LEU A 188 82.75 -0.93 -14.10
CA LEU A 188 83.68 -1.61 -15.06
C LEU A 188 84.96 -0.84 -15.25
N ASN A 189 84.98 0.46 -14.95
CA ASN A 189 86.16 1.35 -15.16
C ASN A 189 86.56 2.02 -13.82
N LEU A 190 86.46 1.32 -12.71
CA LEU A 190 86.53 1.89 -11.38
C LEU A 190 87.85 2.63 -11.12
N ASP A 191 88.99 2.09 -11.52
CA ASP A 191 90.29 2.73 -11.34
C ASP A 191 90.41 4.07 -12.07
N GLU A 192 89.89 4.15 -13.27
CA GLU A 192 89.86 5.37 -14.07
C GLU A 192 88.91 6.42 -13.47
N VAL A 193 87.73 5.99 -13.01
CA VAL A 193 86.75 6.84 -12.31
C VAL A 193 87.37 7.46 -11.07
N ILE A 194 88.03 6.66 -10.22
CA ILE A 194 88.75 7.12 -9.02
C ILE A 194 89.88 8.06 -9.39
N HIS A 195 90.63 7.77 -10.44
CA HIS A 195 91.70 8.67 -10.90
C HIS A 195 91.15 10.05 -11.27
N ILE A 196 90.08 10.13 -12.12
CA ILE A 196 89.42 11.38 -12.50
C ILE A 196 88.91 12.14 -11.27
N ILE A 197 88.26 11.50 -10.35
CA ILE A 197 87.76 12.13 -9.12
C ILE A 197 88.88 12.76 -8.27
N ARG A 198 90.11 12.18 -8.31
CA ARG A 198 91.25 12.65 -7.50
C ARG A 198 92.10 13.70 -8.19
N THR A 199 92.10 13.75 -9.51
CA THR A 199 93.04 14.58 -10.29
C THR A 199 92.40 15.76 -10.99
N GLU A 200 91.07 15.71 -11.29
CA GLU A 200 90.39 16.78 -11.97
C GLU A 200 89.76 17.76 -10.97
N ASP A 201 89.85 19.07 -11.26
CA ASP A 201 89.24 20.12 -10.46
C ASP A 201 87.72 20.10 -10.54
N GLU A 202 87.22 19.70 -11.70
CA GLU A 202 85.76 19.49 -11.97
C GLU A 202 85.53 18.04 -12.43
N PRO A 203 85.40 17.09 -11.50
CA PRO A 203 85.28 15.65 -11.87
C PRO A 203 83.98 15.31 -12.60
N LYS A 204 82.88 15.99 -12.36
CA LYS A 204 81.60 15.68 -13.03
C LYS A 204 81.66 15.89 -14.55
N PRO A 205 82.05 17.07 -15.10
CA PRO A 205 82.22 17.27 -16.54
C PRO A 205 83.24 16.29 -17.15
N ALA A 206 84.34 15.97 -16.43
CA ALA A 206 85.36 15.03 -16.91
C ALA A 206 84.81 13.60 -17.05
N LEU A 207 84.02 13.11 -16.05
CA LEU A 207 83.36 11.83 -16.11
C LEU A 207 82.32 11.78 -17.28
N MET A 208 81.52 12.84 -17.42
CA MET A 208 80.57 12.95 -18.54
C MET A 208 81.24 12.87 -19.90
N ALA A 209 82.32 13.59 -20.09
CA ALA A 209 83.05 13.58 -21.37
C ALA A 209 83.75 12.25 -21.62
N ARG A 210 84.36 11.66 -20.61
CA ARG A 210 85.11 10.43 -20.76
C ARG A 210 84.29 9.17 -21.04
N PHE A 211 83.15 9.05 -20.32
CA PHE A 211 82.30 7.87 -20.38
C PHE A 211 80.95 8.07 -21.11
N ALA A 212 80.76 9.23 -21.73
CA ALA A 212 79.49 9.64 -22.37
C ALA A 212 78.30 9.56 -21.41
N LEU A 213 78.48 9.94 -20.15
CA LEU A 213 77.46 9.90 -19.11
C LEU A 213 76.54 11.12 -19.21
N SER A 214 75.29 10.96 -18.85
CA SER A 214 74.42 12.06 -18.61
C SER A 214 74.74 12.78 -17.30
N ASP A 215 74.26 14.01 -17.12
CA ASP A 215 74.42 14.77 -15.91
C ASP A 215 73.87 14.05 -14.68
N GLU A 216 72.69 13.41 -14.76
CA GLU A 216 72.08 12.62 -13.71
C GLU A 216 72.92 11.34 -13.36
N GLN A 217 73.52 10.72 -14.37
CA GLN A 217 74.41 9.55 -14.16
C GLN A 217 75.71 9.93 -13.46
N ALA A 218 76.35 11.01 -13.92
CA ALA A 218 77.60 11.47 -13.31
C ALA A 218 77.38 11.92 -11.86
N GLU A 219 76.32 12.65 -11.57
CA GLU A 219 75.94 13.03 -10.22
C GLU A 219 75.72 11.81 -9.32
N TYR A 220 74.95 10.85 -9.82
CA TYR A 220 74.64 9.61 -9.08
C TYR A 220 75.91 8.78 -8.77
N ILE A 221 76.89 8.75 -9.69
CA ILE A 221 78.19 8.09 -9.47
C ILE A 221 78.96 8.78 -8.37
N LEU A 222 79.05 10.12 -8.40
CA LEU A 222 79.77 10.92 -7.40
C LEU A 222 79.14 10.82 -5.99
N GLU A 223 77.81 10.65 -5.89
CA GLU A 223 77.10 10.46 -4.62
C GLU A 223 77.19 9.02 -4.10
N THR A 224 77.69 8.05 -4.92
CA THR A 224 77.72 6.64 -4.59
C THR A 224 78.74 6.38 -3.49
N LYS A 225 78.36 5.64 -2.42
CA LYS A 225 79.23 5.26 -1.33
C LYS A 225 80.28 4.22 -1.79
N LEU A 226 81.55 4.38 -1.44
CA LEU A 226 82.62 3.46 -1.82
C LEU A 226 82.32 1.99 -1.54
N LYS A 227 81.60 1.67 -0.47
CA LYS A 227 81.19 0.29 -0.17
C LYS A 227 80.28 -0.34 -1.22
N GLN A 228 79.53 0.47 -1.99
CA GLN A 228 78.62 0.03 -3.05
C GLN A 228 79.37 -0.32 -4.34
N LEU A 229 80.64 -0.02 -4.40
CA LEU A 229 81.53 -0.37 -5.50
C LEU A 229 82.29 -1.72 -5.27
N ALA A 230 81.86 -2.51 -4.29
CA ALA A 230 82.41 -3.84 -4.06
C ALA A 230 81.90 -4.86 -5.08
N ARG A 231 82.70 -5.89 -5.42
CA ARG A 231 82.35 -6.89 -6.46
C ARG A 231 81.02 -7.62 -6.25
N LEU A 232 80.58 -7.78 -5.01
CA LEU A 232 79.27 -8.36 -4.71
C LEU A 232 78.09 -7.42 -5.13
N GLU A 233 78.31 -6.11 -5.19
CA GLU A 233 77.27 -5.13 -5.61
C GLU A 233 77.12 -5.14 -7.13
N GLU A 234 78.14 -5.46 -7.94
CA GLU A 234 77.96 -5.63 -9.39
C GLU A 234 76.87 -6.66 -9.74
N MET A 235 76.90 -7.82 -9.09
CA MET A 235 75.95 -8.89 -9.29
C MET A 235 74.51 -8.41 -8.93
N LYS A 236 74.36 -7.60 -7.89
CA LYS A 236 73.10 -7.03 -7.48
C LYS A 236 72.61 -5.98 -8.48
N ILE A 237 73.49 -5.10 -8.96
CA ILE A 237 73.19 -4.07 -9.97
C ILE A 237 72.70 -4.75 -11.27
N ARG A 238 73.42 -5.78 -11.75
CA ARG A 238 73.01 -6.53 -12.95
C ARG A 238 71.68 -7.24 -12.74
N GLY A 239 71.48 -7.88 -11.56
CA GLY A 239 70.19 -8.53 -11.22
C GLY A 239 69.02 -7.54 -11.16
N GLU A 240 69.22 -6.34 -10.57
CA GLU A 240 68.24 -5.27 -10.55
C GLU A 240 67.93 -4.74 -11.98
N GLN A 241 69.00 -4.55 -12.78
CA GLN A 241 68.89 -4.10 -14.18
C GLN A 241 68.09 -5.10 -15.02
N ASP A 242 68.39 -6.40 -14.96
CA ASP A 242 67.66 -7.45 -15.68
C ASP A 242 66.19 -7.51 -15.25
N ALA A 243 65.90 -7.39 -13.95
CA ALA A 243 64.56 -7.39 -13.45
C ALA A 243 63.75 -6.16 -13.94
N LEU A 244 64.34 -4.98 -13.87
CA LEU A 244 63.74 -3.74 -14.36
C LEU A 244 63.60 -3.72 -15.87
N ALA A 245 64.54 -4.30 -16.63
CA ALA A 245 64.42 -4.42 -18.08
C ALA A 245 63.22 -5.29 -18.48
N LYS A 246 63.02 -6.43 -17.83
CA LYS A 246 61.85 -7.28 -18.02
C LYS A 246 60.54 -6.57 -17.65
N GLU A 247 60.55 -5.83 -16.52
CA GLU A 247 59.40 -5.01 -16.11
C GLU A 247 59.08 -3.95 -17.16
N ARG A 248 60.09 -3.23 -17.67
CA ARG A 248 59.95 -2.22 -18.75
C ARG A 248 59.29 -2.81 -19.98
N GLU A 249 59.79 -3.95 -20.48
CA GLU A 249 59.24 -4.66 -21.64
C GLU A 249 57.76 -5.01 -21.42
N THR A 250 57.42 -5.51 -20.20
CA THR A 250 56.04 -5.85 -19.84
C THR A 250 55.14 -4.62 -19.80
N LEU A 251 55.63 -3.50 -19.23
CA LEU A 251 54.90 -2.23 -19.21
C LEU A 251 54.66 -1.66 -20.59
N ILE A 252 55.70 -1.63 -21.46
CA ILE A 252 55.59 -1.17 -22.86
C ILE A 252 54.59 -2.04 -23.62
N ALA A 253 54.74 -3.38 -23.53
CA ALA A 253 53.83 -4.30 -24.22
C ALA A 253 52.37 -4.17 -23.76
N THR A 254 52.16 -3.87 -22.47
CA THR A 254 50.80 -3.67 -21.91
C THR A 254 50.20 -2.34 -22.38
N LEU A 255 51.01 -1.27 -22.37
CA LEU A 255 50.58 0.07 -22.83
C LEU A 255 50.32 0.13 -24.35
N ALA A 256 51.08 -0.64 -25.13
CA ALA A 256 50.92 -0.70 -26.59
C ALA A 256 49.75 -1.56 -27.05
N SER A 257 49.21 -2.44 -26.17
CA SER A 257 48.12 -3.35 -26.53
C SER A 257 46.86 -3.07 -25.75
N GLY A 258 45.81 -2.59 -26.41
CA GLY A 258 44.50 -2.40 -25.76
C GLY A 258 43.93 -3.69 -25.16
N ALA A 259 44.18 -4.84 -25.78
CA ALA A 259 43.74 -6.14 -25.27
C ALA A 259 44.46 -6.53 -23.94
N LYS A 260 45.82 -6.30 -23.86
CA LYS A 260 46.58 -6.55 -22.63
C LYS A 260 46.14 -5.59 -21.50
N LEU A 261 45.91 -4.32 -21.81
CA LEU A 261 45.44 -3.33 -20.85
C LEU A 261 44.06 -3.70 -20.33
N LYS A 262 43.12 -4.09 -21.20
CA LYS A 262 41.78 -4.56 -20.84
C LYS A 262 41.87 -5.80 -19.93
N LYS A 263 42.74 -6.77 -20.28
CA LYS A 263 42.96 -7.97 -19.45
C LYS A 263 43.49 -7.61 -18.07
N LEU A 264 44.48 -6.72 -17.97
CA LEU A 264 45.02 -6.27 -16.68
C LEU A 264 43.92 -5.64 -15.82
N ILE A 265 43.12 -4.76 -16.36
CA ILE A 265 42.01 -4.12 -15.64
C ILE A 265 41.00 -5.17 -15.16
N LYS A 266 40.66 -6.15 -16.02
CA LYS A 266 39.76 -7.25 -15.65
C LYS A 266 40.34 -8.08 -14.49
N ASP A 267 41.61 -8.46 -14.56
CA ASP A 267 42.28 -9.27 -13.54
C ASP A 267 42.32 -8.51 -12.20
N GLU A 268 42.56 -7.20 -12.20
CA GLU A 268 42.53 -6.35 -11.01
C GLU A 268 41.11 -6.32 -10.39
N ILE A 269 40.07 -6.13 -11.21
CA ILE A 269 38.67 -6.13 -10.73
C ILE A 269 38.30 -7.48 -10.15
N LEU A 270 38.69 -8.58 -10.79
CA LEU A 270 38.43 -9.94 -10.27
C LEU A 270 39.14 -10.20 -8.93
N ALA A 271 40.33 -9.67 -8.75
CA ALA A 271 41.04 -9.74 -7.48
C ALA A 271 40.30 -8.95 -6.38
N ASP A 272 39.80 -7.78 -6.70
CA ASP A 272 38.97 -6.96 -5.80
C ASP A 272 37.68 -7.68 -5.41
N VAL A 273 36.98 -8.30 -6.39
CA VAL A 273 35.78 -9.11 -6.14
C VAL A 273 36.08 -10.26 -5.19
N LYS A 274 37.19 -10.97 -5.39
CA LYS A 274 37.58 -12.08 -4.50
C LYS A 274 37.87 -11.63 -3.07
N LYS A 275 38.41 -10.41 -2.91
CA LYS A 275 38.81 -9.86 -1.62
C LYS A 275 37.68 -9.20 -0.85
N TYR A 276 36.78 -8.52 -1.55
CA TYR A 276 35.77 -7.62 -0.96
C TYR A 276 34.34 -8.00 -1.29
N GLY A 277 34.12 -8.94 -2.22
CA GLY A 277 32.78 -9.37 -2.59
C GLY A 277 32.08 -10.11 -1.46
N ASP A 278 30.83 -9.78 -1.20
CA ASP A 278 29.94 -10.44 -0.25
C ASP A 278 28.62 -10.83 -0.92
N ALA A 279 27.83 -11.64 -0.24
CA ALA A 279 26.51 -12.04 -0.72
C ALA A 279 25.51 -10.88 -0.59
N ARG A 280 24.52 -10.88 -1.48
CA ARG A 280 23.39 -9.96 -1.41
C ARG A 280 22.65 -10.12 -0.08
N ARG A 281 22.35 -9.02 0.58
CA ARG A 281 21.62 -8.98 1.85
C ARG A 281 20.13 -8.81 1.67
N SER A 282 19.70 -7.89 0.79
CA SER A 282 18.29 -7.62 0.52
C SER A 282 17.78 -8.50 -0.63
N PRO A 283 16.98 -9.55 -0.38
CA PRO A 283 16.46 -10.41 -1.43
C PRO A 283 15.48 -9.65 -2.33
N LEU A 284 15.46 -10.03 -3.62
CA LEU A 284 14.49 -9.51 -4.58
C LEU A 284 13.30 -10.47 -4.61
N MET A 285 12.11 -9.98 -4.26
CA MET A 285 10.89 -10.77 -4.15
C MET A 285 9.76 -10.10 -4.90
N GLU A 286 8.92 -10.89 -5.56
CA GLU A 286 7.66 -10.41 -6.09
C GLU A 286 6.60 -10.53 -4.98
N ARG A 287 5.93 -9.42 -4.69
CA ARG A 287 4.88 -9.33 -3.68
C ARG A 287 3.74 -8.48 -4.20
N ASP A 288 2.52 -8.86 -3.84
CA ASP A 288 1.34 -8.05 -4.09
C ASP A 288 1.43 -6.70 -3.36
N ALA A 289 0.73 -5.69 -3.92
CA ALA A 289 0.65 -4.38 -3.29
C ALA A 289 -0.02 -4.49 -1.92
N ALA A 290 0.57 -3.84 -0.92
CA ALA A 290 -0.03 -3.76 0.40
C ALA A 290 -1.34 -2.96 0.35
N GLN A 291 -2.39 -3.47 1.00
CA GLN A 291 -3.71 -2.84 1.06
C GLN A 291 -4.06 -2.50 2.51
N ALA A 292 -4.39 -1.23 2.73
CA ALA A 292 -4.98 -0.83 3.99
C ALA A 292 -6.41 -1.36 4.06
N LEU A 293 -6.75 -2.02 5.18
CA LEU A 293 -8.10 -2.51 5.42
C LEU A 293 -9.02 -1.35 5.81
N ASP A 294 -10.24 -1.36 5.28
CA ASP A 294 -11.27 -0.44 5.73
C ASP A 294 -11.70 -0.75 7.18
N GLU A 295 -12.12 0.27 7.93
CA GLU A 295 -12.58 0.10 9.33
C GLU A 295 -13.70 -0.94 9.47
N SER A 296 -14.50 -1.13 8.42
CA SER A 296 -15.56 -2.14 8.37
C SER A 296 -15.04 -3.59 8.32
N GLU A 297 -13.88 -3.82 7.72
CA GLU A 297 -13.23 -5.14 7.63
C GLU A 297 -12.52 -5.52 8.95
N LEU A 298 -12.23 -4.51 9.78
CA LEU A 298 -11.57 -4.68 11.08
C LEU A 298 -12.52 -5.15 12.19
N VAL A 299 -13.84 -5.03 11.99
CA VAL A 299 -14.87 -5.36 12.99
C VAL A 299 -15.34 -6.78 12.80
N ALA A 300 -15.30 -7.60 13.87
CA ALA A 300 -15.89 -8.93 13.84
C ALA A 300 -17.38 -8.82 13.43
N SER A 301 -17.81 -9.61 12.43
CA SER A 301 -19.21 -9.61 11.96
C SER A 301 -20.10 -10.33 12.98
N GLU A 302 -20.63 -9.58 13.95
CA GLU A 302 -21.58 -10.07 14.96
C GLU A 302 -23.03 -9.72 14.54
N PRO A 303 -24.03 -10.60 14.84
CA PRO A 303 -25.43 -10.26 14.68
C PRO A 303 -25.83 -9.14 15.65
N MET A 304 -26.52 -8.14 15.14
CA MET A 304 -26.95 -6.96 15.90
C MET A 304 -28.42 -6.64 15.57
N THR A 305 -29.14 -6.03 16.51
CA THR A 305 -30.44 -5.43 16.27
C THR A 305 -30.35 -3.94 16.55
N VAL A 306 -30.56 -3.12 15.54
CA VAL A 306 -30.61 -1.67 15.69
C VAL A 306 -32.04 -1.28 16.04
N VAL A 307 -32.19 -0.45 17.07
CA VAL A 307 -33.48 0.01 17.59
C VAL A 307 -33.56 1.52 17.51
N LEU A 308 -34.62 2.03 16.88
CA LEU A 308 -34.95 3.46 16.78
C LEU A 308 -36.23 3.72 17.57
N SER A 309 -36.19 4.72 18.44
CA SER A 309 -37.36 5.16 19.21
C SER A 309 -38.15 6.25 18.48
N ALA A 310 -39.38 6.48 18.91
CA ALA A 310 -40.28 7.52 18.36
C ALA A 310 -39.70 8.94 18.51
N MET A 311 -38.94 9.20 19.58
CA MET A 311 -38.25 10.47 19.77
C MET A 311 -36.87 10.56 19.08
N GLY A 312 -36.51 9.58 18.22
CA GLY A 312 -35.28 9.61 17.43
C GLY A 312 -34.02 9.20 18.19
N TRP A 313 -34.15 8.38 19.27
CA TRP A 313 -33.00 7.77 19.94
C TRP A 313 -32.63 6.44 19.29
N VAL A 314 -31.34 6.20 19.12
CA VAL A 314 -30.82 5.00 18.47
C VAL A 314 -29.86 4.24 19.40
N ARG A 315 -29.93 2.92 19.33
CA ARG A 315 -29.04 1.99 20.03
C ARG A 315 -28.94 0.66 19.27
N ALA A 316 -27.90 -0.11 19.56
CA ALA A 316 -27.69 -1.41 18.96
C ALA A 316 -27.55 -2.49 20.05
N ALA A 317 -28.34 -3.54 19.93
CA ALA A 317 -28.31 -4.69 20.82
C ALA A 317 -27.61 -5.88 20.14
N LYS A 318 -26.91 -6.71 20.89
CA LYS A 318 -26.30 -7.94 20.39
C LYS A 318 -27.35 -9.02 20.17
N GLY A 319 -27.30 -9.68 19.00
CA GLY A 319 -28.22 -10.75 18.61
C GLY A 319 -29.40 -10.29 17.77
N HIS A 320 -30.11 -11.25 17.18
CA HIS A 320 -31.31 -11.00 16.36
C HIS A 320 -32.61 -11.36 17.09
N ASP A 321 -32.52 -12.11 18.21
CA ASP A 321 -33.67 -12.61 18.97
C ASP A 321 -33.98 -11.71 20.17
N ILE A 322 -34.07 -10.40 19.88
CA ILE A 322 -34.33 -9.38 20.91
C ILE A 322 -35.73 -8.83 20.73
N ASP A 323 -36.51 -8.88 21.82
CA ASP A 323 -37.78 -8.15 21.87
C ASP A 323 -37.49 -6.65 22.08
N ALA A 324 -37.47 -5.90 20.97
CA ALA A 324 -37.22 -4.48 20.98
C ALA A 324 -38.29 -3.69 21.71
N ALA A 325 -39.54 -4.19 21.80
CA ALA A 325 -40.63 -3.56 22.51
C ALA A 325 -40.49 -3.68 24.05
N ALA A 326 -39.85 -4.75 24.51
CA ALA A 326 -39.58 -4.99 25.94
C ALA A 326 -38.37 -4.21 26.48
N LEU A 327 -37.62 -3.50 25.65
CA LEU A 327 -36.50 -2.67 26.09
C LEU A 327 -37.02 -1.42 26.85
N SER A 328 -36.22 -0.91 27.77
CA SER A 328 -36.56 0.33 28.49
C SER A 328 -36.41 1.54 27.58
N TYR A 329 -37.43 2.41 27.57
CA TYR A 329 -37.43 3.70 26.85
C TYR A 329 -37.50 4.85 27.85
N ARG A 330 -37.19 6.06 27.40
CA ARG A 330 -37.39 7.27 28.23
C ARG A 330 -38.87 7.50 28.48
N GLU A 331 -39.19 8.25 29.50
CA GLU A 331 -40.57 8.66 29.77
C GLU A 331 -41.19 9.39 28.55
N GLY A 332 -42.34 8.92 28.11
CA GLY A 332 -43.01 9.43 26.92
C GLY A 332 -42.47 8.96 25.59
N ASP A 333 -41.42 8.12 25.54
CA ASP A 333 -40.85 7.54 24.32
C ASP A 333 -41.23 6.05 24.17
N ALA A 334 -41.21 5.56 22.93
CA ALA A 334 -41.58 4.18 22.62
C ALA A 334 -40.77 3.67 21.41
N LEU A 335 -40.84 2.37 21.15
CA LEU A 335 -40.29 1.78 19.97
C LEU A 335 -40.94 2.38 18.71
N LEU A 336 -40.15 2.94 17.79
CA LEU A 336 -40.60 3.27 16.44
C LEU A 336 -40.39 2.07 15.51
N THR A 337 -39.16 1.58 15.41
CA THR A 337 -38.82 0.45 14.55
C THR A 337 -37.52 -0.22 15.01
N ALA A 338 -37.37 -1.51 14.65
CA ALA A 338 -36.13 -2.26 14.87
C ALA A 338 -35.77 -3.02 13.60
N VAL A 339 -34.48 -3.08 13.27
CA VAL A 339 -33.97 -3.80 12.12
C VAL A 339 -32.82 -4.73 12.51
N ARG A 340 -32.80 -5.92 11.92
CA ARG A 340 -31.70 -6.85 12.05
C ARG A 340 -30.54 -6.38 11.17
N ALA A 341 -29.33 -6.44 11.73
CA ALA A 341 -28.12 -5.96 11.09
C ALA A 341 -26.92 -6.84 11.50
N ARG A 342 -25.79 -6.62 10.88
CA ARG A 342 -24.47 -7.06 11.36
C ARG A 342 -23.65 -5.86 11.79
N SER A 343 -22.73 -6.07 12.74
CA SER A 343 -21.83 -5.01 13.23
C SER A 343 -21.06 -4.32 12.09
N THR A 344 -20.75 -5.05 11.01
CA THR A 344 -20.01 -4.57 9.84
C THR A 344 -20.87 -3.79 8.82
N GLN A 345 -22.21 -3.85 8.93
CA GLN A 345 -23.11 -3.19 8.00
C GLN A 345 -23.33 -1.71 8.33
N GLN A 346 -23.83 -0.98 7.33
CA GLN A 346 -24.35 0.38 7.48
C GLN A 346 -25.85 0.33 7.78
N VAL A 347 -26.33 1.20 8.64
CA VAL A 347 -27.76 1.45 8.84
C VAL A 347 -28.10 2.83 8.28
N ALA A 348 -29.18 2.90 7.50
CA ALA A 348 -29.71 4.14 6.94
C ALA A 348 -30.98 4.57 7.71
N PHE A 349 -31.07 5.84 8.05
CA PHE A 349 -32.22 6.48 8.68
C PHE A 349 -32.85 7.43 7.67
N LEU A 350 -34.16 7.46 7.61
CA LEU A 350 -34.92 8.41 6.79
C LEU A 350 -35.64 9.42 7.67
N ASP A 351 -35.56 10.69 7.30
CA ASP A 351 -36.36 11.72 7.94
C ASP A 351 -37.68 11.97 7.20
N SER A 352 -38.57 12.75 7.81
CA SER A 352 -39.86 13.09 7.27
C SER A 352 -39.81 13.88 5.96
N THR A 353 -38.65 14.43 5.57
CA THR A 353 -38.45 15.15 4.30
C THR A 353 -37.90 14.24 3.20
N GLY A 354 -37.61 12.95 3.51
CA GLY A 354 -37.08 11.96 2.58
C GLY A 354 -35.57 12.04 2.39
N ARG A 355 -34.85 12.64 3.33
CA ARG A 355 -33.41 12.58 3.38
C ARG A 355 -32.94 11.30 4.09
N ALA A 356 -31.88 10.69 3.57
CA ALA A 356 -31.23 9.54 4.15
C ALA A 356 -29.93 9.94 4.86
N TYR A 357 -29.70 9.33 6.01
CA TYR A 357 -28.53 9.49 6.86
C TYR A 357 -28.00 8.10 7.19
N SER A 358 -26.71 7.88 7.18
CA SER A 358 -26.15 6.55 7.46
C SER A 358 -24.98 6.58 8.43
N THR A 359 -24.85 5.48 9.16
CA THR A 359 -23.70 5.23 10.05
C THR A 359 -23.44 3.74 10.16
N ALA A 360 -22.18 3.38 10.47
CA ALA A 360 -21.83 1.99 10.72
C ALA A 360 -22.46 1.47 12.02
N VAL A 361 -23.02 0.28 11.99
CA VAL A 361 -23.75 -0.33 13.13
C VAL A 361 -22.87 -0.46 14.38
N HIS A 362 -21.60 -0.84 14.22
CA HIS A 362 -20.67 -0.99 15.35
C HIS A 362 -20.37 0.32 16.09
N THR A 363 -20.64 1.48 15.48
CA THR A 363 -20.44 2.79 16.11
C THR A 363 -21.60 3.22 16.98
N LEU A 364 -22.74 2.51 16.92
CA LEU A 364 -23.92 2.83 17.71
C LEU A 364 -23.75 2.45 19.18
N PRO A 365 -24.35 3.21 20.09
CA PRO A 365 -24.29 2.89 21.52
C PRO A 365 -24.97 1.56 21.83
N SER A 366 -24.47 0.86 22.85
CA SER A 366 -25.05 -0.40 23.33
C SER A 366 -26.49 -0.20 23.89
N ALA A 367 -27.34 -1.20 23.64
CA ALA A 367 -28.72 -1.21 24.18
C ALA A 367 -28.82 -1.42 25.71
N ARG A 368 -27.70 -1.48 26.45
CA ARG A 368 -27.69 -1.45 27.91
C ARG A 368 -28.18 -0.12 28.50
N GLY A 369 -28.14 0.96 27.70
CA GLY A 369 -28.67 2.28 28.05
C GLY A 369 -29.78 2.73 27.09
N ASN A 370 -30.25 3.97 27.23
CA ASN A 370 -31.29 4.54 26.37
C ASN A 370 -30.83 4.90 24.95
N GLY A 371 -29.52 4.71 24.65
CA GLY A 371 -28.95 5.09 23.38
C GLY A 371 -28.55 6.57 23.30
N GLU A 372 -28.48 7.11 22.11
CA GLU A 372 -28.20 8.53 21.84
C GLU A 372 -29.18 9.11 20.84
N PRO A 373 -29.44 10.42 20.87
CA PRO A 373 -30.30 11.07 19.88
C PRO A 373 -29.58 11.14 18.53
N LEU A 374 -30.27 10.80 17.45
CA LEU A 374 -29.72 10.89 16.09
C LEU A 374 -29.35 12.34 15.69
N THR A 375 -29.98 13.34 16.29
CA THR A 375 -29.62 14.76 16.12
C THR A 375 -28.22 15.11 16.69
N GLY A 376 -27.66 14.27 17.55
CA GLY A 376 -26.27 14.40 17.99
C GLY A 376 -25.26 13.96 16.93
N ARG A 377 -25.66 13.08 16.00
CA ARG A 377 -24.83 12.61 14.88
C ARG A 377 -25.07 13.35 13.60
N PHE A 378 -26.34 13.70 13.33
CA PHE A 378 -26.80 14.26 12.06
C PHE A 378 -27.46 15.61 12.26
N THR A 379 -27.54 16.39 11.20
CA THR A 379 -28.12 17.74 11.19
C THR A 379 -29.31 17.75 10.23
N PRO A 380 -30.50 17.22 10.62
CA PRO A 380 -31.69 17.27 9.79
C PRO A 380 -32.18 18.71 9.61
N PRO A 381 -32.96 19.00 8.55
CA PRO A 381 -33.63 20.28 8.41
C PRO A 381 -34.53 20.62 9.60
N ALA A 382 -34.75 21.90 9.87
CA ALA A 382 -35.59 22.35 10.96
C ALA A 382 -37.02 21.76 10.83
N GLY A 383 -37.50 21.15 11.91
CA GLY A 383 -38.81 20.50 11.95
C GLY A 383 -38.87 19.08 11.36
N ALA A 384 -37.77 18.57 10.82
CA ALA A 384 -37.73 17.19 10.35
C ALA A 384 -37.54 16.22 11.52
N SER A 385 -38.23 15.07 11.47
CA SER A 385 -38.10 13.96 12.42
C SER A 385 -37.67 12.69 11.70
N PHE A 386 -36.91 11.82 12.40
CA PHE A 386 -36.55 10.50 11.88
C PHE A 386 -37.76 9.57 11.96
N VAL A 387 -38.19 9.02 10.83
CA VAL A 387 -39.45 8.28 10.71
C VAL A 387 -39.28 6.82 10.32
N ALA A 388 -38.11 6.45 9.80
CA ALA A 388 -37.85 5.09 9.35
C ALA A 388 -36.35 4.79 9.37
N MET A 389 -36.01 3.50 9.35
CA MET A 389 -34.65 3.02 9.11
C MET A 389 -34.65 1.73 8.30
N ALA A 390 -33.53 1.44 7.64
CA ALA A 390 -33.28 0.20 6.93
C ALA A 390 -31.82 -0.21 7.12
N CYS A 391 -31.56 -1.51 7.04
CA CYS A 391 -30.22 -2.08 6.98
C CYS A 391 -30.25 -3.24 6.00
N ALA A 392 -29.38 -3.18 5.01
CA ALA A 392 -29.23 -4.20 3.98
C ALA A 392 -27.82 -4.11 3.37
N ASP A 393 -27.51 -5.02 2.46
CA ASP A 393 -26.30 -4.92 1.64
C ASP A 393 -26.50 -3.86 0.54
N ASP A 394 -25.43 -3.22 0.10
CA ASP A 394 -25.46 -2.07 -0.82
C ASP A 394 -26.24 -2.34 -2.11
N GLU A 395 -26.14 -3.55 -2.65
CA GLU A 395 -26.83 -3.98 -3.88
C GLU A 395 -28.28 -4.40 -3.66
N GLN A 396 -28.72 -4.56 -2.39
CA GLN A 396 -30.09 -4.92 -2.07
C GLN A 396 -31.06 -3.82 -2.51
N ARG A 397 -32.10 -4.22 -3.26
CA ARG A 397 -33.18 -3.32 -3.65
C ARG A 397 -34.13 -3.05 -2.48
N VAL A 398 -34.55 -1.80 -2.37
CA VAL A 398 -35.51 -1.34 -1.38
C VAL A 398 -36.57 -0.47 -2.06
N LEU A 399 -37.82 -0.65 -1.67
CA LEU A 399 -38.95 0.19 -2.07
C LEU A 399 -39.05 1.37 -1.10
N LEU A 400 -38.97 2.58 -1.62
CA LEU A 400 -39.30 3.83 -0.91
C LEU A 400 -40.69 4.27 -1.28
N SER A 401 -41.51 4.63 -0.29
CA SER A 401 -42.89 5.02 -0.53
C SER A 401 -43.38 6.12 0.41
N SER A 402 -44.44 6.80 0.03
CA SER A 402 -45.10 7.86 0.82
C SER A 402 -46.57 7.58 1.08
N SER A 403 -47.11 8.19 2.12
CA SER A 403 -48.52 8.10 2.50
C SER A 403 -49.48 8.58 1.39
N HIS A 404 -48.99 9.35 0.41
CA HIS A 404 -49.77 9.76 -0.76
C HIS A 404 -49.80 8.70 -1.88
N GLY A 405 -49.24 7.52 -1.65
CA GLY A 405 -49.27 6.39 -2.58
C GLY A 405 -48.33 6.49 -3.75
N TYR A 406 -47.18 7.17 -3.59
CA TYR A 406 -46.11 7.23 -4.56
C TYR A 406 -44.88 6.50 -4.03
N GLY A 407 -44.11 5.90 -4.92
CA GLY A 407 -42.88 5.21 -4.56
C GLY A 407 -42.06 4.73 -5.76
N PHE A 408 -40.89 4.24 -5.52
CA PHE A 408 -39.97 3.66 -6.49
C PHE A 408 -39.00 2.70 -5.80
N ILE A 409 -38.35 1.88 -6.59
CA ILE A 409 -37.31 0.95 -6.11
C ILE A 409 -35.95 1.62 -6.29
N THR A 410 -35.09 1.49 -5.28
CA THR A 410 -33.71 1.95 -5.33
C THR A 410 -32.77 0.91 -4.71
N ARG A 411 -31.47 1.02 -4.95
CA ARG A 411 -30.47 0.20 -4.24
C ARG A 411 -30.21 0.80 -2.86
N PHE A 412 -29.99 -0.06 -1.87
CA PHE A 412 -29.69 0.38 -0.50
C PHE A 412 -28.46 1.29 -0.44
N GLY A 413 -27.41 1.02 -1.23
CA GLY A 413 -26.23 1.86 -1.35
C GLY A 413 -26.52 3.31 -1.71
N ASN A 414 -27.66 3.60 -2.39
CA ASN A 414 -28.10 4.97 -2.68
C ASN A 414 -28.58 5.73 -1.43
N LEU A 415 -28.93 5.03 -0.35
CA LEU A 415 -29.28 5.61 0.95
C LEU A 415 -28.05 5.95 1.79
N ILE A 416 -26.89 5.41 1.42
CA ILE A 416 -25.65 5.60 2.16
C ILE A 416 -24.99 6.93 1.75
N GLY A 417 -24.58 7.70 2.76
CA GLY A 417 -23.91 9.00 2.55
C GLY A 417 -23.08 9.43 3.75
N ARG A 418 -21.97 10.13 3.50
CA ARG A 418 -21.03 10.60 4.55
C ARG A 418 -21.39 11.97 5.13
N ASN A 419 -22.40 12.64 4.55
CA ASN A 419 -22.76 14.01 4.95
C ASN A 419 -23.68 14.00 6.17
N LYS A 420 -23.33 14.75 7.22
CA LYS A 420 -24.17 14.92 8.41
C LYS A 420 -25.50 15.59 8.13
N ALA A 421 -25.61 16.41 7.08
CA ALA A 421 -26.87 17.04 6.64
C ALA A 421 -27.78 16.09 5.83
N GLY A 422 -27.38 14.82 5.67
CA GLY A 422 -28.12 13.82 4.90
C GLY A 422 -28.08 14.05 3.38
N LYS A 423 -28.52 13.02 2.65
CA LYS A 423 -28.65 13.01 1.19
C LYS A 423 -30.13 12.95 0.82
N GLN A 424 -30.61 13.86 -0.02
CA GLN A 424 -31.99 13.79 -0.54
C GLN A 424 -32.13 12.59 -1.48
N VAL A 425 -32.92 11.60 -1.10
CA VAL A 425 -33.15 10.36 -1.86
C VAL A 425 -34.60 10.26 -2.32
N PHE A 426 -35.54 10.58 -1.43
CA PHE A 426 -36.95 10.52 -1.69
C PHE A 426 -37.54 11.93 -1.62
N ASN A 427 -38.40 12.29 -2.59
CA ASN A 427 -39.05 13.59 -2.65
C ASN A 427 -40.58 13.41 -2.43
N PRO A 428 -41.03 13.28 -1.16
CA PRO A 428 -42.45 13.15 -0.89
C PRO A 428 -43.19 14.41 -1.36
N ALA A 429 -44.48 14.27 -1.75
CA ALA A 429 -45.32 15.43 -2.02
C ALA A 429 -45.58 16.19 -0.72
N ASP A 430 -45.90 17.47 -0.84
CA ASP A 430 -46.26 18.31 0.32
C ASP A 430 -47.34 17.66 1.18
N GLY A 431 -47.07 17.54 2.47
CA GLY A 431 -47.98 16.89 3.42
C GLY A 431 -47.94 15.36 3.40
N ALA A 432 -47.12 14.73 2.55
CA ALA A 432 -46.99 13.28 2.53
C ALA A 432 -45.96 12.78 3.56
N GLY A 433 -46.33 11.82 4.39
CA GLY A 433 -45.41 11.10 5.27
C GLY A 433 -44.56 10.09 4.49
N VAL A 434 -43.32 9.91 4.89
CA VAL A 434 -42.43 8.85 4.39
C VAL A 434 -42.73 7.55 5.13
N LEU A 435 -42.91 6.45 4.39
CA LEU A 435 -43.12 5.12 4.98
C LEU A 435 -41.81 4.37 5.15
N ALA A 436 -41.83 3.31 5.98
CA ALA A 436 -40.68 2.45 6.17
C ALA A 436 -40.23 1.81 4.85
N PRO A 437 -38.91 1.81 4.55
CA PRO A 437 -38.39 1.12 3.37
C PRO A 437 -38.66 -0.38 3.45
N VAL A 438 -39.01 -0.99 2.32
CA VAL A 438 -39.29 -2.41 2.22
C VAL A 438 -38.27 -3.09 1.32
N ALA A 439 -37.65 -4.18 1.79
CA ALA A 439 -36.71 -4.96 0.97
C ALA A 439 -37.47 -5.58 -0.23
N VAL A 440 -36.87 -5.51 -1.42
CA VAL A 440 -37.38 -6.10 -2.66
C VAL A 440 -36.38 -7.12 -3.16
N GLY A 441 -36.86 -8.33 -3.46
CA GLY A 441 -36.02 -9.40 -3.97
C GLY A 441 -35.92 -9.39 -5.50
N ASP A 442 -36.68 -10.28 -6.15
CA ASP A 442 -36.70 -10.42 -7.61
C ASP A 442 -37.78 -9.57 -8.24
N LEU A 443 -37.40 -8.58 -9.06
CA LEU A 443 -38.33 -7.69 -9.75
C LEU A 443 -39.33 -8.42 -10.67
N GLY A 444 -38.91 -9.57 -11.23
CA GLY A 444 -39.74 -10.33 -12.17
C GLY A 444 -40.72 -11.28 -11.50
N ARG A 445 -40.56 -11.59 -10.23
CA ARG A 445 -41.33 -12.62 -9.53
C ARG A 445 -42.08 -12.11 -8.31
N ASP A 446 -41.55 -11.09 -7.62
CA ASP A 446 -42.11 -10.58 -6.38
C ASP A 446 -43.28 -9.66 -6.63
N LEU A 447 -44.26 -9.63 -5.68
CA LEU A 447 -45.39 -8.73 -5.69
C LEU A 447 -45.15 -7.59 -4.69
N VAL A 448 -45.38 -6.38 -5.16
CA VAL A 448 -45.53 -5.20 -4.30
C VAL A 448 -46.99 -5.10 -3.88
N VAL A 449 -47.21 -5.00 -2.58
CA VAL A 449 -48.54 -4.81 -1.99
C VAL A 449 -48.64 -3.38 -1.43
N ALA A 450 -49.70 -2.67 -1.76
CA ALA A 450 -50.02 -1.34 -1.25
C ALA A 450 -51.38 -1.36 -0.54
N ILE A 451 -51.45 -0.82 0.70
CA ILE A 451 -52.66 -0.87 1.54
C ILE A 451 -53.01 0.52 2.01
N THR A 452 -54.29 0.94 1.78
CA THR A 452 -54.77 2.24 2.23
C THR A 452 -55.44 2.17 3.61
N SER A 453 -55.57 3.31 4.27
CA SER A 453 -56.26 3.48 5.57
C SER A 453 -57.78 3.18 5.47
N ALA A 454 -58.35 3.15 4.26
CA ALA A 454 -59.73 2.74 3.99
C ALA A 454 -59.84 1.22 3.71
N GLY A 455 -58.78 0.45 3.86
CA GLY A 455 -58.76 -1.00 3.70
C GLY A 455 -58.74 -1.48 2.25
N TYR A 456 -58.30 -0.67 1.29
CA TYR A 456 -58.02 -1.14 -0.06
C TYR A 456 -56.63 -1.74 -0.14
N LEU A 457 -56.53 -2.93 -0.69
CA LEU A 457 -55.30 -3.62 -0.99
C LEU A 457 -55.16 -3.79 -2.52
N LEU A 458 -53.98 -3.48 -3.04
CA LEU A 458 -53.57 -3.72 -4.41
C LEU A 458 -52.23 -4.47 -4.40
N ALA A 459 -52.18 -5.60 -5.11
CA ALA A 459 -50.96 -6.35 -5.37
C ALA A 459 -50.59 -6.22 -6.85
N PHE A 460 -49.33 -5.91 -7.18
CA PHE A 460 -48.86 -5.78 -8.56
C PHE A 460 -47.40 -6.21 -8.65
N ALA A 461 -46.93 -6.53 -9.86
CA ALA A 461 -45.56 -6.99 -10.05
C ALA A 461 -44.54 -5.89 -9.71
N ALA A 462 -43.50 -6.26 -8.99
CA ALA A 462 -42.41 -5.33 -8.59
C ALA A 462 -41.75 -4.67 -9.82
N SER A 463 -41.71 -5.36 -10.96
CA SER A 463 -41.20 -4.88 -12.24
C SER A 463 -41.98 -3.67 -12.83
N GLU A 464 -43.18 -3.40 -12.35
CA GLU A 464 -43.93 -2.21 -12.77
C GLU A 464 -43.42 -0.90 -12.16
N LEU A 465 -42.52 -1.00 -11.15
CA LEU A 465 -41.91 0.17 -10.54
C LEU A 465 -40.56 0.49 -11.16
N PRO A 466 -40.28 1.78 -11.38
CA PRO A 466 -38.96 2.19 -11.86
C PRO A 466 -37.91 2.01 -10.78
N GLU A 467 -36.68 1.62 -11.18
CA GLU A 467 -35.48 1.68 -10.34
C GLU A 467 -34.86 3.07 -10.54
N LEU A 468 -34.80 3.89 -9.47
CA LEU A 468 -34.32 5.26 -9.50
C LEU A 468 -33.33 5.51 -8.37
N ASP A 469 -32.34 6.35 -8.60
CA ASP A 469 -31.37 6.75 -7.55
C ASP A 469 -32.01 7.77 -6.57
N LYS A 470 -32.92 8.59 -7.03
CA LYS A 470 -33.67 9.60 -6.25
C LYS A 470 -34.93 10.04 -6.99
N GLY A 471 -35.93 10.52 -6.26
CA GLY A 471 -37.11 11.11 -6.86
C GLY A 471 -38.37 11.00 -6.02
N LYS A 472 -39.52 11.29 -6.64
CA LYS A 472 -40.85 11.10 -6.06
C LYS A 472 -41.39 9.69 -6.33
N GLY A 473 -40.91 9.06 -7.40
CA GLY A 473 -41.42 7.79 -7.89
C GLY A 473 -42.78 7.88 -8.60
N ASN A 474 -43.34 6.70 -8.86
CA ASN A 474 -44.63 6.53 -9.56
C ASN A 474 -45.74 6.19 -8.57
N LYS A 475 -46.99 6.42 -9.00
CA LYS A 475 -48.14 6.08 -8.19
C LYS A 475 -48.24 4.57 -7.99
N LEU A 476 -48.37 4.12 -6.76
CA LEU A 476 -48.51 2.71 -6.35
C LEU A 476 -49.97 2.28 -6.43
N ILE A 477 -50.85 3.04 -5.77
CA ILE A 477 -52.27 2.75 -5.64
C ILE A 477 -53.08 4.02 -5.88
N GLN A 478 -54.29 3.91 -6.45
CA GLN A 478 -55.21 5.04 -6.66
C GLN A 478 -55.92 5.40 -5.36
N ILE A 479 -55.64 6.58 -4.85
CA ILE A 479 -56.39 7.21 -3.77
C ILE A 479 -57.15 8.41 -4.33
N PRO A 480 -58.49 8.54 -4.10
CA PRO A 480 -59.26 9.66 -4.62
C PRO A 480 -58.69 10.99 -4.06
N PRO A 481 -58.42 11.99 -4.94
CA PRO A 481 -57.79 13.23 -4.53
C PRO A 481 -58.51 13.98 -3.41
N ALA A 482 -59.86 13.95 -3.42
CA ALA A 482 -60.67 14.59 -2.39
C ALA A 482 -60.45 13.95 -1.01
N LYS A 483 -60.41 12.60 -0.95
CA LYS A 483 -60.19 11.87 0.29
C LYS A 483 -58.76 12.01 0.79
N LEU A 484 -57.80 12.09 -0.13
CA LEU A 484 -56.40 12.32 0.21
C LEU A 484 -56.20 13.72 0.81
N LYS A 485 -56.75 14.75 0.19
CA LYS A 485 -56.70 16.15 0.69
C LYS A 485 -57.39 16.33 2.03
N SER A 486 -58.51 15.64 2.26
CA SER A 486 -59.24 15.69 3.55
C SER A 486 -58.58 14.81 4.65
N GLY A 487 -57.52 14.07 4.34
CA GLY A 487 -56.90 13.14 5.28
C GLY A 487 -57.72 11.88 5.58
N GLN A 488 -58.86 11.67 4.90
CA GLN A 488 -59.75 10.53 5.13
C GLN A 488 -59.17 9.21 4.60
N GLU A 489 -58.29 9.30 3.62
CA GLU A 489 -57.64 8.12 3.06
C GLU A 489 -56.19 8.41 2.63
N HIS A 490 -55.28 7.56 3.05
CA HIS A 490 -53.84 7.62 2.71
C HIS A 490 -53.26 6.20 2.66
N LEU A 491 -52.09 6.03 2.09
CA LEU A 491 -51.34 4.77 2.12
C LEU A 491 -50.80 4.57 3.53
N VAL A 492 -51.06 3.41 4.15
CA VAL A 492 -50.61 3.09 5.51
C VAL A 492 -49.43 2.13 5.52
N ALA A 493 -49.38 1.21 4.55
CA ALA A 493 -48.31 0.24 4.47
C ALA A 493 -48.01 -0.17 3.03
N THR A 494 -46.77 -0.53 2.81
CA THR A 494 -46.28 -1.26 1.64
C THR A 494 -45.56 -2.52 2.09
N ALA A 495 -45.66 -3.58 1.30
CA ALA A 495 -44.92 -4.81 1.51
C ALA A 495 -44.39 -5.35 0.17
N CYS A 496 -43.36 -6.16 0.20
CA CYS A 496 -42.92 -6.95 -0.95
C CYS A 496 -43.01 -8.41 -0.57
N VAL A 497 -43.81 -9.18 -1.27
CA VAL A 497 -44.00 -10.60 -1.02
C VAL A 497 -43.27 -11.38 -2.09
N ARG A 498 -42.41 -12.26 -1.68
CA ARG A 498 -41.65 -13.15 -2.58
C ARG A 498 -42.59 -14.17 -3.24
N ASP A 499 -42.18 -14.65 -4.40
CA ASP A 499 -42.92 -15.71 -5.11
C ASP A 499 -43.15 -16.94 -4.17
N GLY A 500 -44.42 -17.27 -4.02
CA GLY A 500 -44.84 -18.36 -3.09
C GLY A 500 -44.91 -17.96 -1.61
N GLY A 501 -44.59 -16.73 -1.24
CA GLY A 501 -44.62 -16.22 0.14
C GLY A 501 -46.02 -15.91 0.66
N GLU A 502 -46.13 -15.51 1.93
CA GLU A 502 -47.33 -15.15 2.63
C GLU A 502 -47.25 -13.73 3.19
N LEU A 503 -48.37 -13.02 3.22
CA LEU A 503 -48.57 -11.71 3.82
C LEU A 503 -49.50 -11.82 5.02
N THR A 504 -49.04 -11.43 6.20
CA THR A 504 -49.86 -11.33 7.41
C THR A 504 -50.20 -9.88 7.69
N LEU A 505 -51.50 -9.59 7.78
CA LEU A 505 -52.05 -8.27 8.15
C LEU A 505 -52.54 -8.32 9.61
N TRP A 506 -52.19 -7.32 10.38
CA TRP A 506 -52.63 -7.17 11.75
C TRP A 506 -53.61 -5.99 11.87
N CYS A 507 -54.72 -6.22 12.56
CA CYS A 507 -55.76 -5.24 12.85
C CYS A 507 -56.13 -5.32 14.35
N GLY A 508 -55.46 -4.53 15.17
CA GLY A 508 -55.45 -4.71 16.64
C GLY A 508 -54.87 -6.08 17.01
N GLN A 509 -55.67 -6.89 17.70
CA GLN A 509 -55.24 -8.26 18.04
C GLN A 509 -55.59 -9.34 17.02
N ARG A 510 -56.24 -8.95 15.91
CA ARG A 510 -56.67 -9.89 14.85
C ARG A 510 -55.59 -9.95 13.78
N LYS A 511 -55.35 -11.14 13.24
CA LYS A 511 -54.46 -11.36 12.10
C LYS A 511 -55.19 -12.00 10.94
N LEU A 512 -54.85 -11.59 9.73
CA LEU A 512 -55.30 -12.16 8.46
C LEU A 512 -54.05 -12.58 7.68
N GLY A 513 -53.88 -13.89 7.45
CA GLY A 513 -52.88 -14.44 6.54
C GLY A 513 -53.43 -14.44 5.12
N LEU A 514 -52.63 -13.96 4.18
CA LEU A 514 -52.93 -13.99 2.75
C LEU A 514 -51.81 -14.76 2.07
N SER A 515 -52.14 -15.95 1.57
CA SER A 515 -51.23 -16.74 0.75
C SER A 515 -50.94 -16.06 -0.59
N TRP A 516 -49.91 -16.49 -1.27
CA TRP A 516 -49.59 -16.02 -2.63
C TRP A 516 -50.82 -16.07 -3.57
N ARG A 517 -51.61 -17.17 -3.47
CA ARG A 517 -52.83 -17.33 -4.27
C ARG A 517 -53.92 -16.29 -3.89
N ASP A 518 -54.06 -15.99 -2.60
CA ASP A 518 -55.01 -14.98 -2.14
C ASP A 518 -54.60 -13.58 -2.61
N LEU A 519 -53.30 -13.28 -2.61
CA LEU A 519 -52.75 -12.03 -3.11
C LEU A 519 -53.01 -11.82 -4.61
N GLN A 520 -53.03 -12.90 -5.40
CA GLN A 520 -53.40 -12.83 -6.81
C GLN A 520 -54.85 -12.37 -7.02
N ALA A 521 -55.76 -12.69 -6.09
CA ALA A 521 -57.14 -12.20 -6.15
C ALA A 521 -57.21 -10.67 -5.95
N TYR A 522 -56.25 -10.05 -5.26
CA TYR A 522 -56.04 -8.61 -5.12
C TYR A 522 -55.15 -8.04 -6.22
N GLY A 523 -54.81 -8.85 -7.21
CA GLY A 523 -53.93 -8.48 -8.31
C GLY A 523 -54.55 -7.43 -9.23
N GLY A 524 -53.68 -6.56 -9.74
CA GLY A 524 -54.04 -5.54 -10.73
C GLY A 524 -52.78 -4.81 -11.22
N SER A 525 -52.94 -3.91 -12.17
CA SER A 525 -51.87 -3.05 -12.61
C SER A 525 -51.64 -1.93 -11.60
N ARG A 526 -50.40 -1.48 -11.48
CA ARG A 526 -50.02 -0.32 -10.66
C ARG A 526 -50.93 0.88 -10.90
N ALA A 527 -51.17 1.67 -9.87
CA ALA A 527 -52.04 2.86 -9.88
C ALA A 527 -53.52 2.57 -10.04
N GLN A 528 -53.99 1.33 -9.95
CA GLN A 528 -55.39 0.99 -9.79
C GLN A 528 -55.88 1.19 -8.35
N ARG A 529 -57.22 1.13 -8.14
CA ARG A 529 -57.83 1.35 -6.81
C ARG A 529 -57.55 0.19 -5.84
N GLY A 530 -57.37 -1.04 -6.32
CA GLY A 530 -57.34 -2.26 -5.54
C GLY A 530 -58.73 -2.71 -5.05
N GLN A 531 -58.75 -3.75 -4.23
CA GLN A 531 -59.95 -4.36 -3.68
C GLN A 531 -60.03 -4.16 -2.17
N VAL A 532 -61.24 -4.13 -1.63
CA VAL A 532 -61.46 -3.91 -0.19
C VAL A 532 -61.21 -5.18 0.60
N LEU A 533 -60.43 -5.09 1.67
CA LEU A 533 -60.19 -6.17 2.63
C LEU A 533 -61.51 -6.61 3.31
N PRO A 534 -61.60 -7.86 3.81
CA PRO A 534 -62.78 -8.36 4.53
C PRO A 534 -63.17 -7.50 5.71
N ARG A 535 -64.44 -7.53 6.08
CA ARG A 535 -64.94 -6.79 7.26
C ARG A 535 -64.16 -7.15 8.52
N GLY A 536 -63.71 -6.16 9.27
CA GLY A 536 -62.87 -6.33 10.47
C GLY A 536 -61.37 -6.32 10.22
N PHE A 537 -60.91 -6.26 8.93
CA PHE A 537 -59.50 -6.13 8.55
C PHE A 537 -59.22 -4.88 7.69
N GLN A 538 -60.13 -3.91 7.71
CA GLN A 538 -59.99 -2.69 6.92
C GLN A 538 -59.06 -1.65 7.54
N ARG A 539 -58.73 -1.75 8.85
CA ARG A 539 -57.78 -0.90 9.54
C ARG A 539 -56.53 -1.68 9.85
N VAL A 540 -55.59 -1.63 8.96
CA VAL A 540 -54.33 -2.37 9.09
C VAL A 540 -53.34 -1.56 9.93
N ASP A 541 -52.85 -2.14 11.02
CA ASP A 541 -51.87 -1.54 11.92
C ASP A 541 -50.44 -1.96 11.63
N ARG A 542 -50.28 -3.23 11.22
CA ARG A 542 -48.94 -3.82 10.95
C ARG A 542 -49.04 -4.85 9.82
N VAL A 543 -47.95 -4.95 9.05
CA VAL A 543 -47.83 -5.89 7.94
C VAL A 543 -46.53 -6.67 8.13
N GLU A 544 -46.61 -8.00 7.97
CA GLU A 544 -45.46 -8.90 8.04
C GLU A 544 -45.45 -9.79 6.79
N THR A 545 -44.27 -10.02 6.23
CA THR A 545 -44.04 -10.96 5.12
C THR A 545 -43.22 -12.15 5.63
N ALA A 546 -43.64 -13.35 5.27
CA ALA A 546 -42.95 -14.59 5.58
C ALA A 546 -42.14 -15.10 4.37
#